data_50ea65d4841f47c75bc9ace22ff496df
#
_entry.id   50ea65d4841f47c75bc9ace22ff496df
#
_cell.length_a   1.000
_cell.length_b   1.000
_cell.length_c   1.000
_cell.angle_alpha   90.00
_cell.angle_beta   90.00
_cell.angle_gamma   90.00
#
_symmetry.space_group_name_H-M   'P 1'
#
loop_
_entity.id
_entity.type
_entity.pdbx_description
1 polymer ?
#
loop_
_entity_poly.entity_id
_entity_poly.type
_entity_poly.pdbx_seq_one_letter_code
_entity_poly.pdbx_strand_id
1 'polypeptide(L)'
;MPRFDRENLSALTLEPTRAHHGVGQIHFARIAGAEAFESAVNFVDYAELPPGTSIGRHRHGLDEEELYLVLSGEGLLWRDGQTTRVGAGDLVRNVPGGAHGLENPGPETLRLFVIELQVVHVAQPR
;
A
#
# COMPACT_ATOMS: atom_id res chain seq x y z
N MET A 1 3.18 -17.17 -12.39
CA MET A 1 2.26 -16.10 -12.80
C MET A 1 2.78 -15.43 -14.06
N PRO A 2 1.91 -15.18 -15.01
CA PRO A 2 2.33 -14.47 -16.20
C PRO A 2 2.82 -13.05 -15.87
N ARG A 3 3.64 -12.51 -16.76
CA ARG A 3 4.11 -11.14 -16.61
C ARG A 3 2.95 -10.18 -16.71
N PHE A 4 3.03 -9.13 -15.92
CA PHE A 4 2.09 -8.03 -15.96
C PHE A 4 2.32 -7.21 -17.24
N ASP A 5 1.26 -6.97 -17.97
CA ASP A 5 1.31 -6.13 -19.16
C ASP A 5 0.47 -4.87 -18.98
N ARG A 6 -0.81 -5.06 -18.70
CA ARG A 6 -1.73 -3.93 -18.56
C ARG A 6 -2.93 -4.36 -17.72
N GLU A 7 -3.28 -3.52 -16.75
CA GLU A 7 -4.46 -3.69 -15.94
C GLU A 7 -5.23 -2.38 -15.81
N ASN A 8 -6.53 -2.47 -15.60
CA ASN A 8 -7.34 -1.32 -15.27
C ASN A 8 -7.90 -1.52 -13.86
N LEU A 9 -7.68 -0.54 -12.99
CA LEU A 9 -8.08 -0.67 -11.58
C LEU A 9 -9.58 -0.90 -11.43
N SER A 10 -10.41 -0.32 -12.32
CA SER A 10 -11.86 -0.49 -12.24
C SER A 10 -12.33 -1.87 -12.68
N ALA A 11 -11.47 -2.66 -13.31
CA ALA A 11 -11.80 -4.00 -13.77
C ALA A 11 -11.30 -5.11 -12.82
N LEU A 12 -10.64 -4.75 -11.74
CA LEU A 12 -10.10 -5.73 -10.78
C LEU A 12 -11.23 -6.37 -9.97
N THR A 13 -11.05 -7.66 -9.66
CA THR A 13 -11.90 -8.35 -8.69
C THR A 13 -11.29 -8.12 -7.32
N LEU A 14 -12.05 -7.46 -6.44
CA LEU A 14 -11.59 -7.14 -5.09
C LEU A 14 -12.13 -8.15 -4.09
N GLU A 15 -11.29 -8.55 -3.14
CA GLU A 15 -11.64 -9.50 -2.09
C GLU A 15 -11.74 -8.77 -0.75
N PRO A 16 -12.80 -9.04 0.06
CA PRO A 16 -12.86 -8.50 1.42
C PRO A 16 -11.68 -9.06 2.23
N THR A 17 -10.95 -8.18 2.88
CA THR A 17 -9.72 -8.57 3.56
C THR A 17 -9.56 -7.78 4.85
N ARG A 18 -9.25 -8.45 5.95
CA ARG A 18 -8.79 -7.78 7.15
C ARG A 18 -7.27 -7.63 7.05
N ALA A 19 -6.81 -6.40 6.82
CA ALA A 19 -5.40 -6.14 6.57
C ALA A 19 -4.66 -5.82 7.87
N HIS A 20 -3.66 -6.63 8.19
CA HIS A 20 -2.77 -6.43 9.35
C HIS A 20 -3.53 -6.19 10.67
N HIS A 21 -4.56 -6.98 10.91
CA HIS A 21 -5.41 -6.87 12.11
C HIS A 21 -6.10 -5.51 12.25
N GLY A 22 -6.33 -4.83 11.14
CA GLY A 22 -7.05 -3.56 11.13
C GLY A 22 -8.52 -3.69 11.47
N VAL A 23 -9.22 -2.56 11.48
CA VAL A 23 -10.65 -2.50 11.77
C VAL A 23 -11.43 -2.77 10.48
N GLY A 24 -12.39 -3.69 10.55
CA GLY A 24 -13.26 -4.03 9.44
C GLY A 24 -12.53 -4.72 8.30
N GLN A 25 -13.17 -4.73 7.14
CA GLN A 25 -12.59 -5.35 5.95
C GLN A 25 -12.42 -4.30 4.86
N ILE A 26 -11.21 -4.24 4.31
CA ILE A 26 -10.93 -3.47 3.10
C ILE A 26 -11.21 -4.35 1.88
N HIS A 27 -11.34 -3.73 0.73
CA HIS A 27 -11.48 -4.45 -0.54
C HIS A 27 -10.16 -4.40 -1.27
N PHE A 28 -9.56 -5.56 -1.52
CA PHE A 28 -8.15 -5.70 -1.87
C PHE A 28 -7.97 -6.54 -3.12
N ALA A 29 -7.00 -6.16 -3.96
CA ALA A 29 -6.52 -6.99 -5.05
C ALA A 29 -4.99 -6.88 -5.16
N ARG A 30 -4.32 -8.02 -5.22
CA ARG A 30 -2.92 -8.05 -5.66
C ARG A 30 -2.90 -8.06 -7.16
N ILE A 31 -2.43 -6.97 -7.76
CA ILE A 31 -2.36 -6.86 -9.22
C ILE A 31 -1.28 -7.78 -9.77
N ALA A 32 -0.11 -7.79 -9.12
CA ALA A 32 1.02 -8.60 -9.56
C ALA A 32 1.99 -8.84 -8.40
N GLY A 33 2.62 -9.99 -8.38
CA GLY A 33 3.69 -10.35 -7.47
C GLY A 33 5.06 -10.18 -8.11
N ALA A 34 6.10 -10.55 -7.37
CA ALA A 34 7.50 -10.35 -7.78
C ALA A 34 7.83 -10.98 -9.12
N GLU A 35 7.27 -12.14 -9.40
CA GLU A 35 7.54 -12.90 -10.63
C GLU A 35 7.02 -12.22 -11.89
N ALA A 36 6.19 -11.20 -11.76
CA ALA A 36 5.65 -10.47 -12.92
C ALA A 36 6.60 -9.38 -13.42
N PHE A 37 7.70 -9.12 -12.71
CA PHE A 37 8.59 -8.00 -13.00
C PHE A 37 10.03 -8.48 -13.20
N GLU A 38 10.79 -7.72 -13.97
CA GLU A 38 12.22 -7.91 -14.13
C GLU A 38 13.02 -7.12 -13.09
N SER A 39 12.43 -6.05 -12.56
CA SER A 39 13.05 -5.23 -11.51
C SER A 39 12.69 -5.75 -10.12
N ALA A 40 13.29 -5.16 -9.10
CA ALA A 40 13.15 -5.61 -7.70
C ALA A 40 11.84 -5.14 -7.06
N VAL A 41 10.74 -5.42 -7.73
CA VAL A 41 9.38 -5.17 -7.22
C VAL A 41 8.92 -6.42 -6.49
N ASN A 42 8.44 -6.27 -5.25
CA ASN A 42 7.86 -7.39 -4.51
C ASN A 42 6.41 -7.62 -4.92
N PHE A 43 5.63 -6.55 -5.00
CA PHE A 43 4.23 -6.64 -5.44
C PHE A 43 3.67 -5.26 -5.78
N VAL A 44 2.56 -5.28 -6.47
CA VAL A 44 1.74 -4.11 -6.78
C VAL A 44 0.31 -4.45 -6.38
N ASP A 45 -0.29 -3.61 -5.53
CA ASP A 45 -1.62 -3.83 -4.98
C ASP A 45 -2.54 -2.63 -5.21
N TYR A 46 -3.83 -2.92 -5.19
CA TYR A 46 -4.88 -1.91 -5.14
C TYR A 46 -5.81 -2.22 -3.98
N ALA A 47 -6.22 -1.19 -3.27
CA ALA A 47 -7.13 -1.33 -2.14
C ALA A 47 -8.15 -0.21 -2.09
N GLU A 48 -9.35 -0.56 -1.65
CA GLU A 48 -10.40 0.39 -1.31
C GLU A 48 -10.74 0.20 0.16
N LEU A 49 -10.64 1.29 0.91
CA LEU A 49 -10.98 1.30 2.32
C LEU A 49 -12.33 2.00 2.49
N PRO A 50 -13.41 1.26 2.74
CA PRO A 50 -14.69 1.89 3.11
C PRO A 50 -14.52 2.74 4.36
N PRO A 51 -15.43 3.71 4.60
CA PRO A 51 -15.39 4.50 5.83
C PRO A 51 -15.36 3.62 7.08
N GLY A 52 -14.53 3.98 8.04
CA GLY A 52 -14.39 3.26 9.31
C GLY A 52 -13.49 2.04 9.27
N THR A 53 -12.88 1.73 8.13
CA THR A 53 -11.94 0.60 8.03
C THR A 53 -10.50 1.06 8.09
N SER A 54 -9.59 0.11 8.31
CA SER A 54 -8.17 0.43 8.36
C SER A 54 -7.28 -0.73 7.90
N ILE A 55 -6.10 -0.35 7.41
CA ILE A 55 -4.94 -1.23 7.36
C ILE A 55 -4.27 -1.08 8.71
N GLY A 56 -4.18 -2.16 9.49
CA GLY A 56 -3.65 -2.12 10.84
C GLY A 56 -2.17 -1.76 10.87
N ARG A 57 -1.72 -1.31 12.04
CA ARG A 57 -0.31 -0.94 12.24
C ARG A 57 0.56 -2.18 12.16
N HIS A 58 1.61 -2.09 11.35
CA HIS A 58 2.54 -3.19 11.15
C HIS A 58 3.91 -2.65 10.77
N ARG A 59 4.93 -3.49 10.94
CA ARG A 59 6.31 -3.12 10.63
C ARG A 59 6.82 -3.93 9.46
N HIS A 60 7.44 -3.26 8.49
CA HIS A 60 8.12 -3.91 7.39
C HIS A 60 9.57 -4.25 7.75
N GLY A 61 10.14 -5.19 7.02
CA GLY A 61 11.54 -5.55 7.17
C GLY A 61 12.48 -4.46 6.66
N LEU A 62 13.75 -4.57 7.03
CA LEU A 62 14.78 -3.60 6.62
C LEU A 62 15.08 -3.65 5.11
N ASP A 63 14.62 -4.69 4.43
CA ASP A 63 14.78 -4.87 2.99
C ASP A 63 13.52 -4.53 2.19
N GLU A 64 12.52 -3.96 2.84
CA GLU A 64 11.23 -3.64 2.21
C GLU A 64 10.96 -2.15 2.28
N GLU A 65 10.70 -1.56 1.11
CA GLU A 65 10.30 -0.17 0.97
C GLU A 65 8.96 -0.12 0.25
N GLU A 66 8.01 0.67 0.74
CA GLU A 66 6.67 0.65 0.20
C GLU A 66 6.19 2.06 -0.13
N LEU A 67 5.58 2.20 -1.30
CA LEU A 67 4.97 3.46 -1.73
C LEU A 67 3.46 3.33 -1.70
N TYR A 68 2.80 4.34 -1.13
CA TYR A 68 1.35 4.53 -1.21
C TYR A 68 1.06 5.71 -2.13
N LEU A 69 0.17 5.54 -3.07
CA LEU A 69 -0.43 6.65 -3.81
C LEU A 69 -1.92 6.71 -3.49
N VAL A 70 -2.35 7.79 -2.86
CA VAL A 70 -3.78 8.00 -2.61
C VAL A 70 -4.42 8.49 -3.90
N LEU A 71 -5.36 7.71 -4.42
CA LEU A 71 -6.05 8.02 -5.67
C LEU A 71 -7.27 8.89 -5.44
N SER A 72 -8.01 8.64 -4.36
CA SER A 72 -9.19 9.43 -3.98
C SER A 72 -9.51 9.19 -2.52
N GLY A 73 -10.29 10.09 -1.93
CA GLY A 73 -10.63 10.05 -0.52
C GLY A 73 -9.56 10.65 0.36
N GLU A 74 -9.75 10.50 1.67
CA GLU A 74 -8.82 10.98 2.69
C GLU A 74 -8.57 9.89 3.72
N GLY A 75 -7.41 9.92 4.35
CA GLY A 75 -7.05 8.97 5.38
C GLY A 75 -6.20 9.58 6.48
N LEU A 76 -6.02 8.81 7.54
CA LEU A 76 -5.10 9.12 8.62
C LEU A 76 -3.98 8.10 8.58
N LEU A 77 -2.78 8.57 8.26
CA LEU A 77 -1.58 7.73 8.16
C LEU A 77 -0.81 7.83 9.46
N TRP A 78 -0.68 6.68 10.13
CA TRP A 78 0.17 6.57 11.31
C TRP A 78 1.53 5.99 10.89
N ARG A 79 2.61 6.67 11.29
CA ARG A 79 3.99 6.18 11.05
C ARG A 79 4.83 6.41 12.29
N ASP A 80 5.30 5.33 12.90
CA ASP A 80 6.21 5.37 14.05
C ASP A 80 5.77 6.40 15.12
N GLY A 81 4.51 6.34 15.50
CA GLY A 81 3.95 7.17 16.56
C GLY A 81 3.36 8.50 16.14
N GLN A 82 3.46 8.88 14.86
CA GLN A 82 2.92 10.15 14.38
C GLN A 82 1.81 9.91 13.37
N THR A 83 0.73 10.69 13.50
CA THR A 83 -0.42 10.62 12.60
C THR A 83 -0.45 11.84 11.70
N THR A 84 -0.61 11.62 10.41
CA THR A 84 -0.67 12.66 9.38
C THR A 84 -1.90 12.42 8.53
N ARG A 85 -2.61 13.49 8.16
CA ARG A 85 -3.71 13.40 7.20
C ARG A 85 -3.15 13.29 5.80
N VAL A 86 -3.72 12.37 4.99
CA VAL A 86 -3.37 12.19 3.59
C VAL A 86 -4.64 12.29 2.74
N GLY A 87 -4.49 12.70 1.49
CA GLY A 87 -5.60 12.86 0.56
C GLY A 87 -5.19 12.59 -0.88
N ALA A 88 -6.15 12.75 -1.79
CA ALA A 88 -5.96 12.44 -3.20
C ALA A 88 -4.71 13.10 -3.78
N GLY A 89 -3.88 12.30 -4.44
CA GLY A 89 -2.63 12.76 -5.04
C GLY A 89 -1.41 12.64 -4.13
N ASP A 90 -1.59 12.34 -2.84
CA ASP A 90 -0.45 12.17 -1.95
C ASP A 90 0.32 10.89 -2.26
N LEU A 91 1.61 11.05 -2.44
CA LEU A 91 2.55 9.94 -2.59
C LEU A 91 3.36 9.83 -1.31
N VAL A 92 3.25 8.67 -0.66
CA VAL A 92 3.86 8.40 0.63
C VAL A 92 4.94 7.35 0.47
N ARG A 93 6.12 7.58 1.04
CA ARG A 93 7.17 6.57 1.10
C ARG A 93 7.23 6.01 2.52
N ASN A 94 6.91 4.74 2.66
CA ASN A 94 7.06 4.00 3.90
C ASN A 94 8.45 3.38 3.92
N VAL A 95 9.28 3.87 4.83
CA VAL A 95 10.71 3.55 4.85
C VAL A 95 11.00 2.11 5.29
N PRO A 96 12.12 1.53 4.84
CA PRO A 96 12.52 0.21 5.31
C PRO A 96 12.60 0.16 6.85
N GLY A 97 12.07 -0.91 7.42
CA GLY A 97 12.06 -1.10 8.88
C GLY A 97 11.06 -0.24 9.63
N GLY A 98 10.34 0.64 8.96
CA GLY A 98 9.36 1.51 9.59
C GLY A 98 8.04 0.81 9.88
N ALA A 99 7.33 1.30 10.88
CA ALA A 99 5.98 0.84 11.19
C ALA A 99 4.96 1.86 10.69
N HIS A 100 3.85 1.37 10.12
CA HIS A 100 2.79 2.24 9.63
C HIS A 100 1.44 1.56 9.63
N GLY A 101 0.39 2.37 9.56
CA GLY A 101 -0.98 1.94 9.38
C GLY A 101 -1.77 3.08 8.75
N LEU A 102 -2.91 2.76 8.18
CA LEU A 102 -3.74 3.72 7.47
C LEU A 102 -5.19 3.47 7.81
N GLU A 103 -5.90 4.51 8.27
CA GLU A 103 -7.33 4.39 8.52
C GLU A 103 -8.13 5.38 7.69
N ASN A 104 -9.34 5.00 7.37
CA ASN A 104 -10.30 5.87 6.71
C ASN A 104 -11.35 6.33 7.71
N PRO A 105 -11.27 7.59 8.18
CA PRO A 105 -12.28 8.11 9.12
C PRO A 105 -13.64 8.39 8.43
N GLY A 106 -13.70 8.33 7.11
CA GLY A 106 -14.87 8.64 6.33
C GLY A 106 -14.90 10.10 5.89
N PRO A 107 -15.97 10.53 5.21
CA PRO A 107 -17.13 9.77 4.79
C PRO A 107 -16.97 9.03 3.45
N GLU A 108 -15.93 9.36 2.66
CA GLU A 108 -15.73 8.78 1.34
C GLU A 108 -14.86 7.53 1.40
N THR A 109 -14.98 6.66 0.40
CA THR A 109 -14.06 5.53 0.23
C THR A 109 -12.66 6.06 -0.09
N LEU A 110 -11.66 5.52 0.60
CA LEU A 110 -10.26 5.81 0.35
C LEU A 110 -9.73 4.79 -0.64
N ARG A 111 -9.22 5.26 -1.78
CA ARG A 111 -8.66 4.40 -2.82
C ARG A 111 -7.15 4.54 -2.85
N LEU A 112 -6.46 3.41 -2.82
CA LEU A 112 -5.02 3.36 -2.58
C LEU A 112 -4.34 2.44 -3.58
N PHE A 113 -3.26 2.93 -4.19
CA PHE A 113 -2.35 2.13 -5.00
C PHE A 113 -1.06 1.92 -4.20
N VAL A 114 -0.57 0.67 -4.17
CA VAL A 114 0.57 0.27 -3.36
C VAL A 114 1.60 -0.44 -4.21
N ILE A 115 2.86 -0.04 -4.05
CA ILE A 115 4.00 -0.75 -4.62
C ILE A 115 4.97 -1.06 -3.48
N GLU A 116 5.38 -2.31 -3.35
CA GLU A 116 6.47 -2.67 -2.45
C GLU A 116 7.71 -3.03 -3.25
N LEU A 117 8.83 -2.46 -2.85
CA LEU A 117 10.12 -2.62 -3.51
C LEU A 117 11.09 -3.34 -2.58
N GLN A 118 11.93 -4.18 -3.14
CA GLN A 118 13.03 -4.76 -2.39
C GLN A 118 14.20 -3.80 -2.37
N VAL A 119 14.74 -3.57 -1.18
CA VAL A 119 15.94 -2.76 -1.03
C VAL A 119 17.14 -3.57 -1.54
N VAL A 120 17.88 -2.99 -2.48
CA VAL A 120 19.09 -3.59 -3.03
C VAL A 120 20.28 -2.79 -2.53
N HIS A 121 21.13 -3.47 -1.77
CA HIS A 121 22.33 -2.83 -1.23
C HIS A 121 23.47 -2.94 -2.24
N VAL A 122 23.84 -1.80 -2.80
CA VAL A 122 24.98 -1.72 -3.71
C VAL A 122 26.03 -0.78 -3.11
N ALA A 123 27.30 -1.01 -3.46
CA ALA A 123 28.36 -0.14 -3.01
C ALA A 123 28.15 1.26 -3.56
N GLN A 124 28.24 2.26 -2.68
CA GLN A 124 28.09 3.65 -3.09
C GLN A 124 29.31 4.11 -3.87
N PRO A 125 29.12 4.88 -4.94
CA PRO A 125 30.27 5.48 -5.64
C PRO A 125 31.00 6.43 -4.70
N ARG A 126 32.28 6.52 -4.86
CA ARG A 126 33.14 7.42 -4.10
C ARG A 126 33.24 8.77 -4.77
#